data_952e7714a0203c814cd3aef0a0c27b24
#
_entry.id   952e7714a0203c814cd3aef0a0c27b24
#
_cell.length_a   1.000
_cell.length_b   1.000
_cell.length_c   1.000
_cell.angle_alpha   90.00
_cell.angle_beta   90.00
_cell.angle_gamma   90.00
#
_symmetry.space_group_name_H-M   'P 1'
#
loop_
_entity.id
_entity.type
_entity.pdbx_description
1 polymer ?
#
loop_
_entity_poly.entity_id
_entity_poly.type
_entity_poly.pdbx_seq_one_letter_code
_entity_poly.pdbx_strand_id
1 'polypeptide(L)'
;YRLDIVQANFGAVGWCVFQVFQILCLGFTGYLAFHGKTTVGDITLYQTYFSTIVNQISSFINLLPIISKGLESVNSVGEVLLANDVENNKGKTKIKSVRGEFDFENLCFAYDRSKPVLNHLNLHVAAGETIALVGESGAGKSTVLNMVIGFNKPDSGRVLLDGVDMNTINLQTYRQHIAVVPQTSILFSGTIRDNITYGVQQMSEQKLNQV
;
A
#
# COMPACT_ATOMS: atom_id res chain seq x y z
N TYR A 1 13.15 -8.39 -11.87
CA TYR A 1 13.97 -8.76 -13.05
C TYR A 1 15.48 -8.82 -12.75
N ARG A 2 16.12 -7.75 -12.19
CA ARG A 2 17.56 -7.78 -11.83
C ARG A 2 17.87 -8.74 -10.67
N LEU A 3 17.03 -8.79 -9.67
CA LEU A 3 17.16 -9.72 -8.54
C LEU A 3 17.02 -11.17 -8.97
N ASP A 4 16.11 -11.47 -9.89
CA ASP A 4 15.88 -12.83 -10.40
C ASP A 4 17.10 -13.33 -11.19
N ILE A 5 17.75 -12.46 -11.99
CA ILE A 5 18.98 -12.82 -12.69
C ILE A 5 20.14 -13.08 -11.72
N VAL A 6 20.26 -12.27 -10.67
CA VAL A 6 21.31 -12.47 -9.65
C VAL A 6 21.10 -13.79 -8.91
N GLN A 7 19.86 -14.09 -8.51
CA GLN A 7 19.53 -15.36 -7.85
C GLN A 7 19.77 -16.58 -8.76
N ALA A 8 19.38 -16.49 -10.04
CA ALA A 8 19.61 -17.55 -11.01
C ALA A 8 21.12 -17.80 -11.22
N ASN A 9 21.93 -16.74 -11.36
CA ASN A 9 23.37 -16.88 -11.50
C ASN A 9 24.01 -17.46 -10.23
N PHE A 10 23.59 -17.05 -9.04
CA PHE A 10 24.10 -17.59 -7.78
C PHE A 10 23.77 -19.08 -7.63
N GLY A 11 22.56 -19.49 -8.03
CA GLY A 11 22.14 -20.88 -8.07
C GLY A 11 22.96 -21.73 -9.05
N ALA A 12 23.20 -21.21 -10.26
CA ALA A 12 23.99 -21.89 -11.28
C ALA A 12 25.44 -22.08 -10.85
N VAL A 13 26.08 -21.03 -10.30
CA VAL A 13 27.46 -21.12 -9.78
C VAL A 13 27.54 -22.10 -8.62
N GLY A 14 26.61 -22.06 -7.68
CA GLY A 14 26.54 -23.00 -6.55
C GLY A 14 26.42 -24.45 -7.03
N TRP A 15 25.58 -24.70 -8.03
CA TRP A 15 25.43 -26.03 -8.62
C TRP A 15 26.72 -26.51 -9.31
N CYS A 16 27.41 -25.66 -10.07
CA CYS A 16 28.69 -26.00 -10.70
C CYS A 16 29.76 -26.34 -9.67
N VAL A 17 29.89 -25.53 -8.61
CA VAL A 17 30.83 -25.79 -7.50
C VAL A 17 30.53 -27.14 -6.85
N PHE A 18 29.26 -27.41 -6.59
CA PHE A 18 28.84 -28.69 -6.03
C PHE A 18 29.25 -29.89 -6.90
N GLN A 19 29.03 -29.81 -8.23
CA GLN A 19 29.41 -30.88 -9.15
C GLN A 19 30.94 -31.13 -9.16
N VAL A 20 31.74 -30.09 -9.10
CA VAL A 20 33.19 -30.23 -9.00
C VAL A 20 33.59 -30.97 -7.71
N PHE A 21 33.02 -30.59 -6.55
CA PHE A 21 33.29 -31.28 -5.29
C PHE A 21 32.82 -32.75 -5.32
N GLN A 22 31.71 -33.07 -5.97
CA GLN A 22 31.21 -34.40 -6.11
C GLN A 22 32.16 -35.27 -6.93
N ILE A 23 32.71 -34.74 -8.03
CA ILE A 23 33.72 -35.43 -8.85
C ILE A 23 35.02 -35.66 -8.04
N LEU A 24 35.47 -34.69 -7.28
CA LEU A 24 36.63 -34.80 -6.43
C LEU A 24 36.42 -35.87 -5.33
N CYS A 25 35.25 -35.91 -4.72
CA CYS A 25 34.88 -36.91 -3.73
C CYS A 25 34.90 -38.32 -4.34
N LEU A 26 34.32 -38.48 -5.55
CA LEU A 26 34.35 -39.74 -6.29
C LEU A 26 35.77 -40.19 -6.63
N GLY A 27 36.61 -39.27 -7.13
CA GLY A 27 38.01 -39.56 -7.47
C GLY A 27 38.83 -39.96 -6.23
N PHE A 28 38.65 -39.23 -5.11
CA PHE A 28 39.33 -39.52 -3.86
C PHE A 28 38.92 -40.88 -3.27
N THR A 29 37.62 -41.17 -3.19
CA THR A 29 37.13 -42.46 -2.69
C THR A 29 37.51 -43.62 -3.60
N GLY A 30 37.49 -43.41 -4.92
CA GLY A 30 37.98 -44.40 -5.90
C GLY A 30 39.49 -44.69 -5.73
N TYR A 31 40.30 -43.64 -5.51
CA TYR A 31 41.73 -43.81 -5.21
C TYR A 31 41.97 -44.62 -3.93
N LEU A 32 41.21 -44.37 -2.86
CA LEU A 32 41.28 -45.14 -1.61
C LEU A 32 40.89 -46.62 -1.83
N ALA A 33 39.84 -46.88 -2.62
CA ALA A 33 39.40 -48.25 -2.96
C ALA A 33 40.46 -49.00 -3.78
N PHE A 34 41.10 -48.29 -4.73
CA PHE A 34 42.19 -48.90 -5.51
C PHE A 34 43.38 -49.35 -4.66
N HIS A 35 43.68 -48.58 -3.59
CA HIS A 35 44.73 -48.91 -2.63
C HIS A 35 44.26 -49.92 -1.54
N GLY A 36 43.08 -50.49 -1.67
CA GLY A 36 42.55 -51.48 -0.73
C GLY A 36 42.19 -50.93 0.66
N LYS A 37 42.08 -49.60 0.81
CA LYS A 37 41.71 -48.94 2.08
C LYS A 37 40.21 -48.86 2.32
N THR A 38 39.40 -48.98 1.23
CA THR A 38 37.96 -48.96 1.30
C THR A 38 37.39 -49.96 0.30
N THR A 39 36.12 -50.37 0.46
CA THR A 39 35.44 -51.27 -0.48
C THR A 39 34.74 -50.47 -1.60
N VAL A 40 34.39 -51.12 -2.70
CA VAL A 40 33.59 -50.51 -3.77
C VAL A 40 32.23 -50.02 -3.25
N GLY A 41 31.65 -50.74 -2.28
CA GLY A 41 30.41 -50.30 -1.60
C GLY A 41 30.55 -48.98 -0.83
N ASP A 42 31.72 -48.73 -0.24
CA ASP A 42 31.98 -47.50 0.50
C ASP A 42 32.00 -46.26 -0.42
N ILE A 43 32.39 -46.40 -1.67
CA ILE A 43 32.35 -45.29 -2.65
C ILE A 43 30.91 -44.78 -2.78
N THR A 44 29.94 -45.68 -2.96
CA THR A 44 28.51 -45.34 -3.10
C THR A 44 27.99 -44.73 -1.80
N LEU A 45 28.41 -45.24 -0.66
CA LEU A 45 28.01 -44.75 0.66
C LEU A 45 28.53 -43.35 0.91
N TYR A 46 29.80 -43.06 0.64
CA TYR A 46 30.37 -41.69 0.79
C TYR A 46 29.72 -40.71 -0.19
N GLN A 47 29.45 -41.10 -1.45
CA GLN A 47 28.73 -40.26 -2.40
C GLN A 47 27.31 -39.91 -1.91
N THR A 48 26.60 -40.86 -1.35
CA THR A 48 25.26 -40.66 -0.80
C THR A 48 25.29 -39.71 0.38
N TYR A 49 26.22 -39.88 1.32
CA TYR A 49 26.36 -38.99 2.47
C TYR A 49 26.73 -37.58 2.03
N PHE A 50 27.68 -37.42 1.14
CA PHE A 50 28.07 -36.11 0.60
C PHE A 50 26.89 -35.41 -0.04
N SER A 51 26.17 -36.09 -0.93
CA SER A 51 24.98 -35.51 -1.58
C SER A 51 23.89 -35.15 -0.58
N THR A 52 23.67 -35.99 0.43
CA THR A 52 22.67 -35.68 1.50
C THR A 52 23.04 -34.44 2.29
N ILE A 53 24.29 -34.32 2.71
CA ILE A 53 24.75 -33.15 3.48
C ILE A 53 24.58 -31.87 2.65
N VAL A 54 25.02 -31.89 1.38
CA VAL A 54 24.92 -30.69 0.54
C VAL A 54 23.48 -30.32 0.24
N ASN A 55 22.61 -31.31 -0.02
CA ASN A 55 21.19 -31.05 -0.22
C ASN A 55 20.52 -30.44 1.02
N GLN A 56 20.89 -30.88 2.23
CA GLN A 56 20.39 -30.28 3.46
C GLN A 56 20.86 -28.82 3.64
N ILE A 57 22.15 -28.56 3.39
CA ILE A 57 22.69 -27.19 3.43
C ILE A 57 21.96 -26.29 2.41
N SER A 58 21.80 -26.76 1.17
CA SER A 58 21.07 -26.04 0.12
C SER A 58 19.63 -25.74 0.49
N SER A 59 18.95 -26.71 1.13
CA SER A 59 17.58 -26.51 1.63
C SER A 59 17.50 -25.42 2.69
N PHE A 60 18.47 -25.38 3.62
CA PHE A 60 18.56 -24.30 4.60
C PHE A 60 18.75 -22.92 3.96
N ILE A 61 19.66 -22.82 2.99
CA ILE A 61 19.91 -21.56 2.27
C ILE A 61 18.65 -21.09 1.55
N ASN A 62 17.90 -22.00 0.95
CA ASN A 62 16.66 -21.68 0.22
C ASN A 62 15.50 -21.24 1.14
N LEU A 63 15.56 -21.54 2.44
CA LEU A 63 14.57 -21.05 3.42
C LEU A 63 14.71 -19.54 3.73
N LEU A 64 15.92 -18.99 3.64
CA LEU A 64 16.16 -17.58 3.97
C LEU A 64 15.30 -16.59 3.17
N PRO A 65 15.18 -16.69 1.83
CA PRO A 65 14.30 -15.83 1.05
C PRO A 65 12.82 -15.98 1.41
N ILE A 66 12.40 -17.20 1.76
CA ILE A 66 11.00 -17.49 2.14
C ILE A 66 10.66 -16.80 3.45
N ILE A 67 11.56 -16.90 4.45
CA ILE A 67 11.40 -16.23 5.75
C ILE A 67 11.39 -14.72 5.56
N SER A 68 12.32 -14.17 4.76
CA SER A 68 12.38 -12.73 4.49
C SER A 68 11.09 -12.20 3.85
N LYS A 69 10.56 -12.89 2.84
CA LYS A 69 9.27 -12.55 2.22
C LYS A 69 8.10 -12.66 3.19
N GLY A 70 8.12 -13.66 4.05
CA GLY A 70 7.12 -13.83 5.10
C GLY A 70 7.12 -12.65 6.08
N LEU A 71 8.30 -12.24 6.56
CA LEU A 71 8.45 -11.09 7.44
C LEU A 71 8.01 -9.77 6.77
N GLU A 72 8.38 -9.55 5.50
CA GLU A 72 7.96 -8.37 4.74
C GLU A 72 6.43 -8.33 4.58
N SER A 73 5.80 -9.47 4.30
CA SER A 73 4.35 -9.57 4.22
C SER A 73 3.67 -9.24 5.55
N VAL A 74 4.20 -9.74 6.66
CA VAL A 74 3.70 -9.42 8.02
C VAL A 74 3.85 -7.94 8.33
N ASN A 75 5.00 -7.34 7.99
CA ASN A 75 5.22 -5.91 8.17
C ASN A 75 4.24 -5.07 7.34
N SER A 76 4.03 -5.41 6.07
CA SER A 76 3.08 -4.69 5.21
C SER A 76 1.65 -4.76 5.73
N VAL A 77 1.22 -5.92 6.22
CA VAL A 77 -0.09 -6.06 6.89
C VAL A 77 -0.12 -5.27 8.19
N GLY A 78 0.98 -5.31 8.96
CA GLY A 78 1.11 -4.54 10.20
C GLY A 78 1.02 -3.03 9.98
N GLU A 79 1.64 -2.50 8.95
CA GLU A 79 1.53 -1.08 8.58
C GLU A 79 0.08 -0.66 8.34
N VAL A 80 -0.69 -1.48 7.61
CA VAL A 80 -2.10 -1.19 7.34
C VAL A 80 -2.94 -1.29 8.61
N LEU A 81 -2.73 -2.32 9.43
CA LEU A 81 -3.52 -2.54 10.66
C LEU A 81 -3.20 -1.52 11.76
N LEU A 82 -1.97 -1.05 11.82
CA LEU A 82 -1.48 -0.10 12.82
C LEU A 82 -1.53 1.36 12.32
N ALA A 83 -2.00 1.60 11.09
CA ALA A 83 -2.14 2.93 10.55
C ALA A 83 -3.07 3.77 11.44
N ASN A 84 -2.52 4.87 11.96
CA ASN A 84 -3.25 5.79 12.85
C ASN A 84 -4.15 6.79 12.11
N ASP A 85 -4.02 6.85 10.79
CA ASP A 85 -4.74 7.76 9.89
C ASP A 85 -6.05 7.17 9.35
N VAL A 86 -6.44 6.00 9.83
CA VAL A 86 -7.75 5.40 9.50
C VAL A 86 -8.87 6.29 10.04
N GLU A 87 -9.81 6.64 9.16
CA GLU A 87 -10.96 7.44 9.53
C GLU A 87 -11.80 6.75 10.61
N ASN A 88 -11.83 7.37 11.79
CA ASN A 88 -12.64 6.87 12.90
C ASN A 88 -13.91 7.73 13.06
N ASN A 89 -15.05 7.14 12.73
CA ASN A 89 -16.38 7.76 12.84
C ASN A 89 -17.15 7.35 14.11
N LYS A 90 -16.54 6.55 15.01
CA LYS A 90 -17.21 6.12 16.26
C LYS A 90 -17.51 7.33 17.15
N GLY A 91 -18.74 7.44 17.62
CA GLY A 91 -19.18 8.52 18.51
C GLY A 91 -19.34 9.89 17.85
N LYS A 92 -19.13 10.03 16.53
CA LYS A 92 -19.29 11.29 15.82
C LYS A 92 -20.73 11.53 15.37
N THR A 93 -21.10 12.80 15.23
CA THR A 93 -22.44 13.24 14.84
C THR A 93 -22.75 12.85 13.40
N LYS A 94 -23.83 12.08 13.19
CA LYS A 94 -24.33 11.73 11.86
C LYS A 94 -25.03 12.93 11.22
N ILE A 95 -24.68 13.24 9.99
CA ILE A 95 -25.31 14.31 9.22
C ILE A 95 -26.51 13.73 8.46
N LYS A 96 -27.65 14.41 8.59
CA LYS A 96 -28.90 14.07 7.87
C LYS A 96 -29.18 14.98 6.71
N SER A 97 -28.73 16.22 6.78
CA SER A 97 -28.88 17.24 5.73
C SER A 97 -27.71 18.24 5.84
N VAL A 98 -27.36 18.84 4.72
CA VAL A 98 -26.29 19.84 4.60
C VAL A 98 -26.87 21.06 3.89
N ARG A 99 -26.67 22.27 4.46
CA ARG A 99 -27.00 23.53 3.79
C ARG A 99 -25.83 24.00 2.92
N GLY A 100 -24.60 23.62 3.30
CA GLY A 100 -23.39 23.89 2.56
C GLY A 100 -22.72 25.22 2.91
N GLU A 101 -22.89 25.73 4.11
CA GLU A 101 -22.15 26.85 4.64
C GLU A 101 -20.82 26.38 5.22
N PHE A 102 -19.70 27.00 4.83
CA PHE A 102 -18.36 26.66 5.32
C PHE A 102 -17.67 27.85 5.93
N ASP A 103 -17.08 27.64 7.11
CA ASP A 103 -16.19 28.57 7.77
C ASP A 103 -14.82 27.93 8.01
N PHE A 104 -13.79 28.54 7.47
CA PHE A 104 -12.39 28.19 7.73
C PHE A 104 -11.86 29.23 8.71
N GLU A 105 -11.51 28.79 9.90
CA GLU A 105 -11.05 29.67 10.97
C GLU A 105 -9.59 29.38 11.30
N ASN A 106 -8.74 30.34 10.97
CA ASN A 106 -7.31 30.32 11.29
C ASN A 106 -6.60 29.03 10.92
N LEU A 107 -6.96 28.48 9.75
CA LEU A 107 -6.58 27.15 9.30
C LEU A 107 -5.12 27.11 8.87
N CYS A 108 -4.35 26.22 9.49
CA CYS A 108 -2.99 25.88 9.08
C CYS A 108 -2.90 24.39 8.70
N PHE A 109 -2.12 24.12 7.66
CA PHE A 109 -1.88 22.74 7.23
C PHE A 109 -0.57 22.60 6.45
N ALA A 110 0.14 21.50 6.68
CA ALA A 110 1.33 21.10 5.95
C ALA A 110 1.31 19.58 5.68
N TYR A 111 1.64 19.16 4.46
CA TYR A 111 1.92 17.75 4.17
C TYR A 111 3.26 17.30 4.76
N ASP A 112 4.21 18.23 4.79
CA ASP A 112 5.49 18.10 5.47
C ASP A 112 5.64 19.28 6.40
N ARG A 113 5.90 19.02 7.68
CA ARG A 113 6.04 20.06 8.74
C ARG A 113 7.02 21.17 8.39
N SER A 114 7.95 20.91 7.48
CA SER A 114 8.92 21.91 6.99
C SER A 114 8.34 22.89 5.96
N LYS A 115 7.17 22.56 5.35
CA LYS A 115 6.59 23.34 4.23
C LYS A 115 5.10 23.56 4.45
N PRO A 116 4.69 24.63 5.16
CA PRO A 116 3.28 24.95 5.33
C PRO A 116 2.63 25.24 3.97
N VAL A 117 1.47 24.65 3.72
CA VAL A 117 0.67 24.84 2.50
C VAL A 117 -0.47 25.82 2.75
N LEU A 118 -1.12 25.73 3.90
CA LEU A 118 -2.12 26.70 4.35
C LEU A 118 -1.58 27.37 5.61
N ASN A 119 -1.66 28.70 5.64
CA ASN A 119 -1.12 29.51 6.72
C ASN A 119 -2.16 30.52 7.17
N HIS A 120 -2.80 30.26 8.32
CA HIS A 120 -3.84 31.09 8.92
C HIS A 120 -4.96 31.47 7.93
N LEU A 121 -5.41 30.51 7.11
CA LEU A 121 -6.51 30.73 6.16
C LEU A 121 -7.80 31.00 6.92
N ASN A 122 -8.43 32.15 6.58
CA ASN A 122 -9.77 32.48 6.99
C ASN A 122 -10.61 32.68 5.74
N LEU A 123 -11.70 31.92 5.61
CA LEU A 123 -12.59 31.96 4.46
C LEU A 123 -13.99 31.60 4.93
N HIS A 124 -14.96 32.42 4.56
CA HIS A 124 -16.38 32.12 4.73
C HIS A 124 -17.02 31.88 3.37
N VAL A 125 -17.83 30.84 3.28
CA VAL A 125 -18.62 30.50 2.11
C VAL A 125 -20.06 30.29 2.53
N ALA A 126 -20.94 31.15 2.08
CA ALA A 126 -22.36 31.07 2.43
C ALA A 126 -23.07 29.87 1.76
N ALA A 127 -24.16 29.42 2.37
CA ALA A 127 -24.96 28.35 1.78
C ALA A 127 -25.48 28.74 0.38
N GLY A 128 -25.25 27.90 -0.62
CA GLY A 128 -25.64 28.14 -2.01
C GLY A 128 -24.70 29.08 -2.78
N GLU A 129 -23.63 29.54 -2.17
CA GLU A 129 -22.62 30.37 -2.84
C GLU A 129 -21.72 29.53 -3.74
N THR A 130 -21.32 30.10 -4.88
CA THR A 130 -20.31 29.52 -5.78
C THR A 130 -19.02 30.31 -5.64
N ILE A 131 -17.94 29.64 -5.27
CA ILE A 131 -16.61 30.25 -5.18
C ILE A 131 -15.64 29.66 -6.19
N ALA A 132 -14.66 30.44 -6.62
CA ALA A 132 -13.55 30.01 -7.44
C ALA A 132 -12.23 30.23 -6.70
N LEU A 133 -11.45 29.17 -6.53
CA LEU A 133 -10.09 29.24 -5.98
C LEU A 133 -9.10 29.43 -7.14
N VAL A 134 -8.48 30.58 -7.23
CA VAL A 134 -7.49 30.91 -8.27
C VAL A 134 -6.12 31.16 -7.67
N GLY A 135 -5.07 30.86 -8.44
CA GLY A 135 -3.68 31.04 -7.99
C GLY A 135 -2.73 30.09 -8.70
N GLU A 136 -1.44 30.25 -8.46
CA GLU A 136 -0.39 29.44 -9.03
C GLU A 136 -0.48 27.93 -8.66
N SER A 137 0.24 27.10 -9.41
CA SER A 137 0.36 25.67 -9.04
C SER A 137 1.07 25.56 -7.69
N GLY A 138 0.51 24.74 -6.79
CA GLY A 138 1.06 24.59 -5.43
C GLY A 138 0.52 25.61 -4.39
N ALA A 139 -0.31 26.57 -4.77
CA ALA A 139 -0.89 27.58 -3.85
C ALA A 139 -1.90 27.03 -2.80
N GLY A 140 -2.08 25.70 -2.72
CA GLY A 140 -2.96 25.09 -1.71
C GLY A 140 -4.42 24.92 -2.12
N LYS A 141 -4.82 25.24 -3.36
CA LYS A 141 -6.22 25.14 -3.82
C LYS A 141 -6.82 23.74 -3.63
N SER A 142 -6.12 22.72 -4.07
CA SER A 142 -6.55 21.31 -3.90
C SER A 142 -6.55 20.89 -2.42
N THR A 143 -5.69 21.49 -1.61
CA THR A 143 -5.65 21.26 -0.17
C THR A 143 -6.90 21.77 0.52
N VAL A 144 -7.37 22.96 0.13
CA VAL A 144 -8.65 23.53 0.63
C VAL A 144 -9.82 22.60 0.23
N LEU A 145 -9.89 22.15 -1.02
CA LEU A 145 -10.91 21.19 -1.46
C LEU A 145 -10.85 19.85 -0.68
N ASN A 146 -9.64 19.36 -0.42
CA ASN A 146 -9.46 18.14 0.39
C ASN A 146 -9.90 18.33 1.85
N MET A 147 -9.80 19.55 2.40
CA MET A 147 -10.38 19.87 3.70
C MET A 147 -11.92 19.85 3.66
N VAL A 148 -12.53 20.42 2.60
CA VAL A 148 -13.98 20.36 2.40
C VAL A 148 -14.48 18.91 2.30
N ILE A 149 -13.78 18.05 1.56
CA ILE A 149 -14.14 16.63 1.44
C ILE A 149 -13.89 15.85 2.75
N GLY A 150 -13.05 16.40 3.63
CA GLY A 150 -12.64 15.74 4.88
C GLY A 150 -11.58 14.68 4.66
N PHE A 151 -10.77 14.77 3.60
CA PHE A 151 -9.60 13.90 3.40
C PHE A 151 -8.42 14.34 4.25
N ASN A 152 -8.24 15.66 4.41
CA ASN A 152 -7.21 16.23 5.26
C ASN A 152 -7.83 16.81 6.53
N LYS A 153 -7.09 16.73 7.63
CA LYS A 153 -7.41 17.43 8.88
C LYS A 153 -6.44 18.59 9.07
N PRO A 154 -6.88 19.73 9.56
CA PRO A 154 -5.98 20.85 9.84
C PRO A 154 -5.00 20.50 10.96
N ASP A 155 -3.78 21.03 10.88
CA ASP A 155 -2.79 20.98 11.97
C ASP A 155 -3.18 21.93 13.11
N SER A 156 -3.77 23.09 12.76
CA SER A 156 -4.38 24.04 13.69
C SER A 156 -5.51 24.81 13.02
N GLY A 157 -6.35 25.46 13.82
CA GLY A 157 -7.59 26.04 13.35
C GLY A 157 -8.69 25.00 13.19
N ARG A 158 -9.77 25.34 12.50
CA ARG A 158 -10.90 24.42 12.28
C ARG A 158 -11.66 24.75 11.01
N VAL A 159 -12.38 23.76 10.51
CA VAL A 159 -13.36 23.90 9.44
C VAL A 159 -14.73 23.61 10.00
N LEU A 160 -15.66 24.54 9.87
CA LEU A 160 -17.05 24.35 10.27
C LEU A 160 -17.89 24.11 9.02
N LEU A 161 -18.80 23.15 9.11
CA LEU A 161 -19.87 22.90 8.14
C LEU A 161 -21.20 23.21 8.82
N ASP A 162 -21.95 24.15 8.30
CA ASP A 162 -23.22 24.61 8.87
C ASP A 162 -23.09 24.96 10.37
N GLY A 163 -21.95 25.52 10.78
CA GLY A 163 -21.61 25.87 12.15
C GLY A 163 -21.09 24.72 13.03
N VAL A 164 -20.94 23.50 12.49
CA VAL A 164 -20.46 22.31 13.22
C VAL A 164 -19.03 21.99 12.82
N ASP A 165 -18.12 21.76 13.78
CA ASP A 165 -16.73 21.38 13.49
C ASP A 165 -16.66 20.03 12.76
N MET A 166 -16.05 20.01 11.59
CA MET A 166 -15.91 18.83 10.76
C MET A 166 -15.15 17.68 11.44
N ASN A 167 -14.32 17.97 12.44
CA ASN A 167 -13.67 16.92 13.23
C ASN A 167 -14.66 16.10 14.08
N THR A 168 -15.84 16.66 14.41
CA THR A 168 -16.90 16.02 15.22
C THR A 168 -17.94 15.32 14.37
N ILE A 169 -17.91 15.50 13.06
CA ILE A 169 -18.89 14.97 12.11
C ILE A 169 -18.47 13.55 11.66
N ASN A 170 -19.48 12.68 11.47
CA ASN A 170 -19.30 11.41 10.80
C ASN A 170 -19.13 11.66 9.28
N LEU A 171 -17.89 11.61 8.80
CA LEU A 171 -17.55 11.94 7.41
C LEU A 171 -18.18 10.99 6.39
N GLN A 172 -18.48 9.74 6.76
CA GLN A 172 -19.16 8.81 5.88
C GLN A 172 -20.59 9.27 5.57
N THR A 173 -21.32 9.78 6.56
CA THR A 173 -22.67 10.32 6.35
C THR A 173 -22.64 11.68 5.65
N TYR A 174 -21.62 12.51 5.93
CA TYR A 174 -21.42 13.79 5.28
C TYR A 174 -21.14 13.63 3.76
N ARG A 175 -20.24 12.70 3.38
CA ARG A 175 -19.88 12.49 1.97
C ARG A 175 -21.03 12.01 1.09
N GLN A 176 -22.12 11.54 1.65
CA GLN A 176 -23.35 11.24 0.91
C GLN A 176 -24.06 12.48 0.37
N HIS A 177 -23.71 13.67 0.87
CA HIS A 177 -24.31 14.95 0.50
C HIS A 177 -23.40 15.78 -0.41
N ILE A 178 -22.22 15.28 -0.79
CA ILE A 178 -21.28 16.00 -1.67
C ILE A 178 -21.00 15.19 -2.94
N ALA A 179 -20.70 15.92 -4.01
CA ALA A 179 -20.17 15.34 -5.23
C ALA A 179 -18.86 16.02 -5.59
N VAL A 180 -17.91 15.25 -6.10
CA VAL A 180 -16.59 15.75 -6.51
C VAL A 180 -16.38 15.40 -7.97
N VAL A 181 -16.02 16.39 -8.77
CA VAL A 181 -15.60 16.20 -10.16
C VAL A 181 -14.09 16.40 -10.22
N PRO A 182 -13.30 15.32 -10.30
CA PRO A 182 -11.85 15.42 -10.36
C PRO A 182 -11.39 15.87 -11.75
N GLN A 183 -10.18 16.43 -11.84
CA GLN A 183 -9.57 16.82 -13.12
C GLN A 183 -9.36 15.61 -14.04
N THR A 184 -9.06 14.45 -13.48
CA THR A 184 -8.92 13.18 -14.21
C THR A 184 -9.93 12.20 -13.67
N SER A 185 -10.86 11.74 -14.51
CA SER A 185 -11.85 10.75 -14.12
C SER A 185 -11.20 9.37 -13.98
N ILE A 186 -11.46 8.70 -12.87
CA ILE A 186 -11.04 7.33 -12.62
C ILE A 186 -12.26 6.43 -12.88
N LEU A 187 -12.11 5.48 -13.80
CA LEU A 187 -13.11 4.45 -14.06
C LEU A 187 -12.69 3.15 -13.38
N PHE A 188 -13.64 2.54 -12.68
CA PHE A 188 -13.45 1.22 -12.10
C PHE A 188 -13.71 0.12 -13.15
N SER A 189 -13.06 -1.03 -12.97
CA SER A 189 -13.35 -2.21 -13.81
C SER A 189 -14.80 -2.63 -13.64
N GLY A 190 -15.53 -2.73 -14.76
CA GLY A 190 -16.96 -3.04 -14.77
C GLY A 190 -17.68 -2.39 -15.96
N THR A 191 -18.99 -2.35 -15.91
CA THR A 191 -19.81 -1.71 -16.94
C THR A 191 -19.91 -0.19 -16.74
N ILE A 192 -20.36 0.52 -17.77
CA ILE A 192 -20.69 1.95 -17.67
C ILE A 192 -21.73 2.18 -16.57
N ARG A 193 -22.73 1.31 -16.49
CA ARG A 193 -23.74 1.35 -15.44
C ARG A 193 -23.11 1.27 -14.06
N ASP A 194 -22.18 0.32 -13.81
CA ASP A 194 -21.52 0.16 -12.52
C ASP A 194 -20.77 1.42 -12.11
N ASN A 195 -20.12 2.06 -13.06
CA ASN A 195 -19.40 3.31 -12.84
C ASN A 195 -20.33 4.50 -12.53
N ILE A 196 -21.45 4.63 -13.23
CA ILE A 196 -22.45 5.70 -12.98
C ILE A 196 -23.16 5.49 -11.64
N THR A 197 -23.47 4.24 -11.29
CA THR A 197 -24.21 3.92 -10.06
C THR A 197 -23.30 3.69 -8.86
N TYR A 198 -21.99 3.85 -9.02
CA TYR A 198 -21.03 3.63 -7.94
C TYR A 198 -21.34 4.50 -6.71
N GLY A 199 -21.51 3.85 -5.56
CA GLY A 199 -21.84 4.54 -4.32
C GLY A 199 -23.33 4.86 -4.12
N VAL A 200 -24.19 4.60 -5.10
CA VAL A 200 -25.65 4.79 -4.99
C VAL A 200 -26.32 3.47 -4.70
N GLN A 201 -26.97 3.35 -3.53
CA GLN A 201 -27.59 2.08 -3.09
C GLN A 201 -28.78 1.65 -3.97
N GLN A 202 -29.56 2.60 -4.50
CA GLN A 202 -30.70 2.32 -5.38
C GLN A 202 -30.82 3.46 -6.41
N MET A 203 -30.65 3.14 -7.68
CA MET A 203 -30.88 4.07 -8.79
C MET A 203 -32.00 3.52 -9.68
N SER A 204 -33.06 4.33 -9.93
CA SER A 204 -34.09 3.93 -10.86
C SER A 204 -33.60 4.02 -12.30
N GLU A 205 -34.11 3.15 -13.20
CA GLU A 205 -33.78 3.18 -14.63
C GLU A 205 -34.08 4.54 -15.27
N GLN A 206 -35.16 5.21 -14.83
CA GLN A 206 -35.52 6.53 -15.32
C GLN A 206 -34.46 7.60 -15.01
N LYS A 207 -33.88 7.56 -13.80
CA LYS A 207 -32.78 8.46 -13.40
C LYS A 207 -31.49 8.12 -14.11
N LEU A 208 -31.20 6.82 -14.31
CA LEU A 208 -30.01 6.37 -15.02
C LEU A 208 -30.00 6.84 -16.48
N ASN A 209 -31.17 6.84 -17.13
CA ASN A 209 -31.32 7.29 -18.54
C ASN A 209 -31.31 8.82 -18.70
N GLN A 210 -31.33 9.59 -17.63
CA GLN A 210 -31.21 11.06 -17.61
C GLN A 210 -29.79 11.56 -17.45
N VAL A 211 -28.86 10.69 -17.11
CA VAL A 211 -27.41 10.95 -16.88
C VAL A 211 -26.62 10.50 -18.10
#